data_b69282072550bae7562f47281c901b5d
#
_entry.id   b69282072550bae7562f47281c901b5d
#
_cell.length_a   1.000
_cell.length_b   1.000
_cell.length_c   1.000
_cell.angle_alpha   90.00
_cell.angle_beta   90.00
_cell.angle_gamma   90.00
#
_symmetry.space_group_name_H-M   'P 1'
#
loop_
_entity.id
_entity.type
_entity.pdbx_description
1 polymer ?
#
loop_
_entity_poly.entity_id
_entity_poly.type
_entity_poly.pdbx_seq_one_letter_code
_entity_poly.pdbx_strand_id
1 'polypeptide(L)'
;MKKYILLAIVALATAFGASAEAGDISVGAQFAYGSKNSMAGLGAQVQIEPITNWRFAPEFIYYFKNDGMSAYNVNVNIHYVIPTSETFAIYPMAGFTYANFRVDALGGHVSDDRCGANIGMGAQYQIKEHLHFFTEERFQILKDWNQSVTCLGLKYTF
;
A
#
# COMPACT_ATOMS: atom_id res chain seq x y z
N MET A 1 9.19 -19.46 2.86
CA MET A 1 8.05 -18.69 2.33
C MET A 1 8.33 -17.19 2.20
N LYS A 2 8.94 -16.50 3.19
CA LYS A 2 9.22 -15.05 3.13
C LYS A 2 10.08 -14.59 1.93
N LYS A 3 11.03 -15.42 1.47
CA LYS A 3 11.89 -15.10 0.31
C LYS A 3 11.13 -15.10 -1.03
N TYR A 4 10.06 -15.89 -1.15
CA TYR A 4 9.30 -16.03 -2.39
C TYR A 4 8.29 -14.88 -2.59
N ILE A 5 7.80 -14.27 -1.50
CA ILE A 5 6.89 -13.12 -1.57
C ILE A 5 7.65 -11.89 -2.08
N LEU A 6 8.87 -11.65 -1.57
CA LEU A 6 9.72 -10.56 -2.05
C LEU A 6 10.12 -10.77 -3.51
N LEU A 7 10.45 -12.02 -3.89
CA LEU A 7 10.76 -12.37 -5.28
C LEU A 7 9.55 -12.21 -6.20
N ALA A 8 8.34 -12.53 -5.73
CA ALA A 8 7.10 -12.36 -6.49
C ALA A 8 6.76 -10.87 -6.72
N ILE A 9 7.00 -10.01 -5.73
CA ILE A 9 6.79 -8.56 -5.87
C ILE A 9 7.82 -7.97 -6.86
N VAL A 10 9.09 -8.37 -6.76
CA VAL A 10 10.15 -7.96 -7.69
C VAL A 10 9.89 -8.54 -9.09
N ALA A 11 9.47 -9.80 -9.22
CA ALA A 11 9.13 -10.42 -10.49
C ALA A 11 7.89 -9.81 -11.14
N LEU A 12 6.88 -9.41 -10.35
CA LEU A 12 5.73 -8.68 -10.84
C LEU A 12 6.15 -7.29 -11.37
N ALA A 13 6.97 -6.55 -10.63
CA ALA A 13 7.50 -5.26 -11.06
C ALA A 13 8.33 -5.37 -12.35
N THR A 14 9.14 -6.42 -12.50
CA THR A 14 9.94 -6.64 -13.71
C THR A 14 9.11 -7.14 -14.89
N ALA A 15 8.06 -7.95 -14.67
CA ALA A 15 7.19 -8.46 -15.72
C ALA A 15 6.33 -7.34 -16.36
N PHE A 16 5.90 -6.37 -15.57
CA PHE A 16 5.16 -5.20 -16.09
C PHE A 16 6.08 -4.14 -16.68
N GLY A 17 7.32 -4.00 -16.19
CA GLY A 17 8.31 -3.06 -16.74
C GLY A 17 8.84 -3.42 -18.12
N ALA A 18 8.73 -4.68 -18.55
CA ALA A 18 9.23 -5.14 -19.84
C ALA A 18 8.25 -4.90 -21.02
N SER A 19 7.01 -4.47 -20.77
CA SER A 19 5.98 -4.28 -21.79
C SER A 19 5.41 -2.86 -21.87
N ALA A 20 5.88 -1.93 -21.04
CA ALA A 20 5.36 -0.56 -21.01
C ALA A 20 6.24 0.38 -21.83
N GLU A 21 5.82 0.66 -23.07
CA GLU A 21 6.13 1.96 -23.65
C GLU A 21 5.45 3.02 -22.76
N ALA A 22 6.27 3.85 -22.11
CA ALA A 22 5.92 5.07 -21.37
C ALA A 22 4.84 4.95 -20.28
N GLY A 23 5.03 4.09 -19.30
CA GLY A 23 4.31 4.19 -18.03
C GLY A 23 5.28 4.62 -16.93
N ASP A 24 5.01 5.73 -16.26
CA ASP A 24 5.80 6.14 -15.12
C ASP A 24 5.77 5.07 -14.03
N ILE A 25 6.95 4.60 -13.65
CA ILE A 25 7.12 3.66 -12.55
C ILE A 25 7.61 4.45 -11.36
N SER A 26 6.93 4.30 -10.23
CA SER A 26 7.36 4.91 -8.97
C SER A 26 7.56 3.85 -7.90
N VAL A 27 8.54 4.07 -7.04
CA VAL A 27 8.77 3.26 -5.84
C VAL A 27 8.66 4.16 -4.62
N GLY A 28 7.88 3.75 -3.63
CA GLY A 28 7.63 4.53 -2.43
C GLY A 28 7.85 3.75 -1.15
N ALA A 29 8.18 4.50 -0.10
CA ALA A 29 8.20 4.03 1.28
C ALA A 29 7.21 4.86 2.10
N GLN A 30 6.52 4.23 3.04
CA GLN A 30 5.47 4.88 3.81
C GLN A 30 5.42 4.42 5.26
N PHE A 31 4.99 5.33 6.11
CA PHE A 31 4.48 5.04 7.43
C PHE A 31 2.97 4.80 7.33
N ALA A 32 2.47 3.81 8.05
CA ALA A 32 1.06 3.47 8.08
C ALA A 32 0.55 3.41 9.51
N TYR A 33 -0.69 3.85 9.71
CA TYR A 33 -1.41 3.76 10.97
C TYR A 33 -2.78 3.14 10.77
N GLY A 34 -3.03 2.00 11.41
CA GLY A 34 -4.32 1.33 11.43
C GLY A 34 -5.11 1.70 12.67
N SER A 35 -6.35 2.17 12.50
CA SER A 35 -7.19 2.66 13.60
C SER A 35 -7.61 1.56 14.57
N LYS A 36 -7.81 0.34 14.08
CA LYS A 36 -8.13 -0.79 14.94
C LYS A 36 -6.87 -1.31 15.62
N ASN A 37 -6.86 -1.39 16.94
CA ASN A 37 -5.69 -1.68 17.78
C ASN A 37 -4.56 -0.64 17.70
N SER A 38 -4.79 0.54 17.12
CA SER A 38 -3.78 1.63 17.07
C SER A 38 -2.40 1.15 16.61
N MET A 39 -2.36 0.39 15.53
CA MET A 39 -1.15 -0.25 15.03
C MET A 39 -0.40 0.68 14.08
N ALA A 40 0.84 1.02 14.46
CA ALA A 40 1.77 1.70 13.58
C ALA A 40 2.56 0.68 12.73
N GLY A 41 2.92 1.06 11.51
CA GLY A 41 3.64 0.19 10.59
C GLY A 41 4.49 0.94 9.58
N LEU A 42 5.31 0.18 8.88
CA LEU A 42 6.10 0.66 7.75
C LEU A 42 5.75 -0.17 6.51
N GLY A 43 5.72 0.48 5.37
CA GLY A 43 5.40 -0.15 4.12
C GLY A 43 6.24 0.34 2.96
N ALA A 44 6.14 -0.42 1.88
CA ALA A 44 6.68 -0.06 0.58
C ALA A 44 5.64 -0.31 -0.49
N GLN A 45 5.63 0.52 -1.53
CA GLN A 45 4.74 0.37 -2.67
C GLN A 45 5.48 0.58 -3.97
N VAL A 46 4.99 -0.08 -5.01
CA VAL A 46 5.36 0.19 -6.40
C VAL A 46 4.12 0.74 -7.08
N GLN A 47 4.26 1.78 -7.88
CA GLN A 47 3.16 2.35 -8.63
C GLN A 47 3.53 2.32 -10.11
N ILE A 48 2.61 1.87 -10.95
CA ILE A 48 2.77 1.77 -12.40
C ILE A 48 1.57 2.45 -13.04
N GLU A 49 1.82 3.41 -13.94
CA GLU A 49 0.78 4.10 -14.72
C GLU A 49 0.76 3.58 -16.16
N PRO A 50 0.12 2.43 -16.44
CA PRO A 50 0.09 1.86 -17.79
C PRO A 50 -0.78 2.67 -18.77
N ILE A 51 -1.71 3.45 -18.25
CA ILE A 51 -2.63 4.30 -19.00
C ILE A 51 -2.72 5.64 -18.27
N THR A 52 -2.79 6.73 -19.00
CA THR A 52 -2.91 8.08 -18.44
C THR A 52 -3.98 8.16 -17.34
N ASN A 53 -3.61 8.68 -16.19
CA ASN A 53 -4.43 8.83 -14.99
C ASN A 53 -4.80 7.53 -14.25
N TRP A 54 -4.53 6.35 -14.79
CA TRP A 54 -4.79 5.08 -14.13
C TRP A 54 -3.50 4.48 -13.60
N ARG A 55 -3.46 4.26 -12.30
CA ARG A 55 -2.28 3.75 -11.60
C ARG A 55 -2.61 2.44 -10.89
N PHE A 56 -1.78 1.44 -11.11
CA PHE A 56 -1.77 0.18 -10.38
C PHE A 56 -0.73 0.26 -9.28
N ALA A 57 -1.11 -0.02 -8.03
CA ALA A 57 -0.28 0.21 -6.86
C ALA A 57 -0.26 -1.02 -5.92
N PRO A 58 0.56 -2.03 -6.20
CA PRO A 58 0.86 -3.07 -5.22
C PRO A 58 1.69 -2.50 -4.07
N GLU A 59 1.33 -2.91 -2.85
CA GLU A 59 2.02 -2.47 -1.65
C GLU A 59 2.10 -3.57 -0.60
N PHE A 60 3.09 -3.46 0.28
CA PHE A 60 3.27 -4.27 1.46
C PHE A 60 3.42 -3.37 2.68
N ILE A 61 2.68 -3.66 3.76
CA ILE A 61 2.79 -2.97 5.04
C ILE A 61 3.02 -4.00 6.14
N TYR A 62 4.01 -3.75 6.98
CA TYR A 62 4.25 -4.47 8.21
C TYR A 62 3.88 -3.58 9.40
N TYR A 63 2.92 -4.02 10.21
CA TYR A 63 2.50 -3.35 11.44
C TYR A 63 3.28 -3.91 12.62
N PHE A 64 3.85 -2.99 13.38
CA PHE A 64 4.61 -3.33 14.58
C PHE A 64 3.69 -3.92 15.65
N LYS A 65 4.30 -4.71 16.51
CA LYS A 65 3.59 -5.36 17.60
C LYS A 65 2.99 -4.31 18.55
N ASN A 66 1.68 -4.41 18.75
CA ASN A 66 0.94 -3.64 19.75
C ASN A 66 -0.02 -4.58 20.49
N ASP A 67 -0.08 -4.50 21.83
CA ASP A 67 -0.91 -5.35 22.69
C ASP A 67 -0.82 -6.86 22.39
N GLY A 68 0.40 -7.34 22.11
CA GLY A 68 0.65 -8.75 21.81
C GLY A 68 0.30 -9.19 20.37
N MET A 69 -0.22 -8.27 19.52
CA MET A 69 -0.58 -8.52 18.15
C MET A 69 0.36 -7.80 17.18
N SER A 70 0.78 -8.47 16.13
CA SER A 70 1.45 -7.91 14.96
C SER A 70 0.69 -8.32 13.69
N ALA A 71 0.84 -7.56 12.62
CA ALA A 71 0.18 -7.86 11.36
C ALA A 71 1.05 -7.50 10.16
N TYR A 72 0.74 -8.08 9.01
CA TYR A 72 1.19 -7.53 7.73
C TYR A 72 0.04 -7.56 6.73
N ASN A 73 0.05 -6.58 5.84
CA ASN A 73 -0.91 -6.48 4.74
C ASN A 73 -0.18 -6.52 3.40
N VAL A 74 -0.78 -7.23 2.45
CA VAL A 74 -0.46 -7.12 1.02
C VAL A 74 -1.68 -6.51 0.36
N ASN A 75 -1.51 -5.37 -0.28
CA ASN A 75 -2.58 -4.66 -0.94
C ASN A 75 -2.28 -4.52 -2.44
N VAL A 76 -3.33 -4.51 -3.23
CA VAL A 76 -3.28 -4.18 -4.64
C VAL A 76 -4.37 -3.15 -4.89
N ASN A 77 -3.98 -1.91 -5.12
CA ASN A 77 -4.90 -0.80 -5.30
C ASN A 77 -4.84 -0.26 -6.74
N ILE A 78 -5.95 0.25 -7.20
CA ILE A 78 -6.07 1.03 -8.43
C ILE A 78 -6.39 2.46 -8.02
N HIS A 79 -5.63 3.42 -8.52
CA HIS A 79 -5.82 4.84 -8.31
C HIS A 79 -6.26 5.49 -9.61
N TYR A 80 -7.17 6.44 -9.52
CA TYR A 80 -7.48 7.35 -10.61
C TYR A 80 -6.93 8.73 -10.29
N VAL A 81 -5.83 9.10 -10.93
CA VAL A 81 -5.07 10.32 -10.64
C VAL A 81 -5.75 11.52 -11.31
N ILE A 82 -6.12 12.50 -10.51
CA ILE A 82 -6.73 13.75 -10.95
C ILE A 82 -5.72 14.88 -10.68
N PRO A 83 -4.97 15.35 -11.70
CA PRO A 83 -4.06 16.46 -11.53
C PRO A 83 -4.87 17.74 -11.26
N THR A 84 -4.62 18.34 -10.10
CA THR A 84 -5.29 19.57 -9.67
C THR A 84 -4.45 20.79 -9.98
N SER A 85 -3.11 20.61 -9.97
CA SER A 85 -2.14 21.62 -10.41
C SER A 85 -0.90 20.91 -10.97
N GLU A 86 0.09 21.68 -11.43
CA GLU A 86 1.37 21.14 -11.94
C GLU A 86 2.12 20.29 -10.90
N THR A 87 1.94 20.59 -9.61
CA THR A 87 2.67 19.92 -8.51
C THR A 87 1.78 19.12 -7.58
N PHE A 88 0.45 19.23 -7.70
CA PHE A 88 -0.49 18.60 -6.78
C PHE A 88 -1.55 17.78 -7.52
N ALA A 89 -1.77 16.56 -7.06
CA ALA A 89 -2.84 15.71 -7.55
C ALA A 89 -3.55 15.00 -6.40
N ILE A 90 -4.82 14.71 -6.59
CA ILE A 90 -5.63 13.87 -5.73
C ILE A 90 -6.01 12.60 -6.48
N TYR A 91 -6.29 11.52 -5.76
CA TYR A 91 -6.73 10.29 -6.39
C TYR A 91 -7.67 9.48 -5.50
N PRO A 92 -8.89 9.20 -5.95
CA PRO A 92 -9.68 8.11 -5.39
C PRO A 92 -8.99 6.78 -5.65
N MET A 93 -9.16 5.83 -4.73
CA MET A 93 -8.55 4.52 -4.82
C MET A 93 -9.52 3.44 -4.38
N ALA A 94 -9.40 2.28 -5.03
CA ALA A 94 -10.09 1.06 -4.63
C ALA A 94 -9.16 -0.14 -4.88
N GLY A 95 -9.32 -1.20 -4.11
CA GLY A 95 -8.44 -2.34 -4.26
C GLY A 95 -8.79 -3.53 -3.40
N PHE A 96 -7.88 -4.48 -3.42
CA PHE A 96 -7.93 -5.71 -2.64
C PHE A 96 -6.88 -5.66 -1.54
N THR A 97 -7.19 -6.24 -0.38
CA THR A 97 -6.29 -6.40 0.75
C THR A 97 -6.27 -7.85 1.23
N TYR A 98 -5.07 -8.34 1.49
CA TYR A 98 -4.83 -9.54 2.27
C TYR A 98 -4.10 -9.14 3.54
N ALA A 99 -4.64 -9.52 4.69
CA ALA A 99 -4.06 -9.23 5.99
C ALA A 99 -3.80 -10.54 6.75
N ASN A 100 -2.62 -10.65 7.34
CA ASN A 100 -2.29 -11.72 8.29
C ASN A 100 -2.03 -11.10 9.65
N PHE A 101 -2.79 -11.55 10.63
CA PHE A 101 -2.68 -11.14 12.02
C PHE A 101 -2.00 -12.25 12.81
N ARG A 102 -1.06 -11.87 13.66
CA ARG A 102 -0.38 -12.79 14.57
C ARG A 102 -0.54 -12.32 16.00
N VAL A 103 -1.14 -13.16 16.82
CA VAL A 103 -1.36 -12.93 18.24
C VAL A 103 -0.48 -13.90 19.04
N ASP A 104 0.30 -13.36 19.95
CA ASP A 104 1.08 -14.16 20.90
C ASP A 104 0.16 -14.54 22.08
N ALA A 105 -0.22 -15.81 22.19
CA ALA A 105 -0.97 -16.35 23.30
C ALA A 105 -0.08 -17.19 24.20
N LEU A 106 -0.46 -17.35 25.47
CA LEU A 106 0.22 -18.25 26.42
C LEU A 106 0.20 -19.69 25.89
N GLY A 107 1.28 -20.13 25.26
CA GLY A 107 1.43 -21.49 24.72
C GLY A 107 1.60 -21.59 23.20
N GLY A 108 1.62 -20.47 22.47
CA GLY A 108 1.88 -20.50 21.02
C GLY A 108 1.51 -19.22 20.29
N HIS A 109 1.76 -19.22 18.98
CA HIS A 109 1.33 -18.15 18.09
C HIS A 109 0.07 -18.58 17.36
N VAL A 110 -0.97 -17.78 17.41
CA VAL A 110 -2.17 -17.95 16.59
C VAL A 110 -2.09 -16.94 15.46
N SER A 111 -2.23 -17.40 14.22
CA SER A 111 -2.32 -16.54 13.04
C SER A 111 -3.72 -16.63 12.43
N ASP A 112 -4.24 -15.51 11.99
CA ASP A 112 -5.53 -15.38 11.34
C ASP A 112 -5.36 -14.59 10.03
N ASP A 113 -5.84 -15.17 8.94
CA ASP A 113 -5.73 -14.61 7.59
C ASP A 113 -7.07 -14.04 7.16
N ARG A 114 -7.05 -12.83 6.61
CA ARG A 114 -8.28 -12.17 6.15
C ARG A 114 -8.06 -11.51 4.81
N CYS A 115 -9.06 -11.69 3.95
CA CYS A 115 -9.13 -11.00 2.67
C CYS A 115 -10.25 -9.97 2.70
N GLY A 116 -10.09 -8.91 1.92
CA GLY A 116 -11.08 -7.86 1.84
C GLY A 116 -10.82 -6.84 0.76
N ALA A 117 -11.51 -5.72 0.87
CA ALA A 117 -11.42 -4.62 -0.08
C ALA A 117 -10.92 -3.35 0.59
N ASN A 118 -10.27 -2.52 -0.19
CA ASN A 118 -9.89 -1.16 0.16
C ASN A 118 -10.73 -0.17 -0.65
N ILE A 119 -11.17 0.90 0.00
CA ILE A 119 -11.72 2.08 -0.67
C ILE A 119 -11.19 3.31 0.05
N GLY A 120 -10.79 4.33 -0.71
CA GLY A 120 -10.20 5.52 -0.10
C GLY A 120 -9.83 6.59 -1.10
N MET A 121 -9.01 7.51 -0.63
CA MET A 121 -8.46 8.58 -1.42
C MET A 121 -7.03 8.90 -0.97
N GLY A 122 -6.28 9.48 -1.87
CA GLY A 122 -4.96 9.99 -1.57
C GLY A 122 -4.71 11.33 -2.22
N ALA A 123 -3.64 11.96 -1.79
CA ALA A 123 -3.10 13.17 -2.36
C ALA A 123 -1.60 13.03 -2.51
N GLN A 124 -1.05 13.64 -3.54
CA GLN A 124 0.39 13.71 -3.75
C GLN A 124 0.83 15.12 -4.08
N TYR A 125 2.01 15.47 -3.60
CA TYR A 125 2.67 16.74 -3.85
C TYR A 125 4.08 16.52 -4.37
N GLN A 126 4.42 17.10 -5.50
CA GLN A 126 5.74 17.02 -6.10
C GLN A 126 6.69 17.97 -5.36
N ILE A 127 7.69 17.41 -4.67
CA ILE A 127 8.71 18.17 -3.95
C ILE A 127 9.85 18.54 -4.90
N LYS A 128 10.21 17.59 -5.78
CA LYS A 128 11.23 17.73 -6.85
C LYS A 128 10.78 16.93 -8.05
N GLU A 129 11.46 17.09 -9.18
CA GLU A 129 11.14 16.49 -10.48
C GLU A 129 10.75 15.01 -10.39
N HIS A 130 11.46 14.23 -9.59
CA HIS A 130 11.22 12.79 -9.40
C HIS A 130 10.72 12.41 -8.00
N LEU A 131 10.67 13.34 -7.05
CA LEU A 131 10.35 13.07 -5.65
C LEU A 131 9.01 13.64 -5.27
N HIS A 132 8.11 12.77 -4.81
CA HIS A 132 6.77 13.16 -4.37
C HIS A 132 6.54 12.75 -2.93
N PHE A 133 5.92 13.64 -2.16
CA PHE A 133 5.25 13.30 -0.91
C PHE A 133 3.84 12.82 -1.24
N PHE A 134 3.35 11.82 -0.52
CA PHE A 134 1.96 11.39 -0.64
C PHE A 134 1.35 11.06 0.72
N THR A 135 0.03 11.19 0.77
CA THR A 135 -0.80 10.76 1.90
C THR A 135 -2.00 10.00 1.35
N GLU A 136 -2.39 8.96 2.06
CA GLU A 136 -3.55 8.14 1.72
C GLU A 136 -4.39 7.89 2.97
N GLU A 137 -5.69 7.97 2.80
CA GLU A 137 -6.66 7.54 3.80
C GLU A 137 -7.58 6.53 3.14
N ARG A 138 -7.64 5.33 3.72
CA ARG A 138 -8.46 4.26 3.17
C ARG A 138 -9.19 3.50 4.25
N PHE A 139 -10.37 3.04 3.91
CA PHE A 139 -11.14 2.12 4.71
C PHE A 139 -10.92 0.71 4.19
N GLN A 140 -10.45 -0.18 5.06
CA GLN A 140 -10.28 -1.60 4.78
C GLN A 140 -11.50 -2.36 5.29
N ILE A 141 -12.18 -3.02 4.37
CA ILE A 141 -13.34 -3.86 4.64
C ILE A 141 -12.85 -5.30 4.72
N LEU A 142 -12.58 -5.76 5.91
CA LEU A 142 -12.14 -7.12 6.21
C LEU A 142 -13.23 -7.82 7.04
N LYS A 143 -13.36 -9.12 6.87
CA LYS A 143 -14.32 -9.90 7.69
C LYS A 143 -13.96 -9.72 9.17
N ASP A 144 -14.91 -9.21 9.96
CA ASP A 144 -14.80 -8.97 11.41
C ASP A 144 -13.67 -8.01 11.84
N TRP A 145 -13.05 -7.32 10.87
CA TRP A 145 -11.92 -6.42 11.13
C TRP A 145 -11.89 -5.19 10.22
N ASN A 146 -12.98 -4.43 10.20
CA ASN A 146 -12.98 -3.17 9.46
C ASN A 146 -12.13 -2.12 10.18
N GLN A 147 -11.33 -1.37 9.42
CA GLN A 147 -10.48 -0.31 9.96
C GLN A 147 -10.21 0.80 8.94
N SER A 148 -9.93 2.00 9.45
CA SER A 148 -9.26 3.05 8.67
C SER A 148 -7.75 2.86 8.72
N VAL A 149 -7.08 3.11 7.60
CA VAL A 149 -5.62 3.12 7.51
C VAL A 149 -5.19 4.43 6.89
N THR A 150 -4.41 5.19 7.64
CA THR A 150 -3.75 6.42 7.19
C THR A 150 -2.31 6.09 6.82
N CYS A 151 -1.87 6.52 5.64
CA CYS A 151 -0.50 6.38 5.17
C CYS A 151 0.11 7.73 4.84
N LEU A 152 1.38 7.91 5.18
CA LEU A 152 2.20 9.06 4.82
C LEU A 152 3.52 8.55 4.24
N GLY A 153 3.94 9.05 3.09
CA GLY A 153 5.13 8.50 2.45
C GLY A 153 5.81 9.41 1.45
N LEU A 154 6.92 8.91 0.98
CA LEU A 154 7.68 9.49 -0.13
C LEU A 154 7.80 8.46 -1.23
N LYS A 155 7.70 8.91 -2.47
CA LYS A 155 7.92 8.08 -3.65
C LYS A 155 8.85 8.76 -4.63
N TYR A 156 9.63 7.95 -5.32
CA TYR A 156 10.49 8.35 -6.42
C TYR A 156 9.92 7.80 -7.73
N THR A 157 9.77 8.67 -8.73
CA THR A 157 9.31 8.34 -10.09
C THR A 157 10.52 8.31 -11.02
N PHE A 158 10.64 7.25 -11.80
CA PHE A 158 11.75 7.04 -12.73
C PHE A 158 11.49 7.65 -14.09
#